data_a772507844fc72442727f53145e3f067
#
_entry.id   a772507844fc72442727f53145e3f067
#
_cell.length_a   1.000
_cell.length_b   1.000
_cell.length_c   1.000
_cell.angle_alpha   90.00
_cell.angle_beta   90.00
_cell.angle_gamma   90.00
#
_symmetry.space_group_name_H-M   'P 1'
#
loop_
_entity.id
_entity.type
_entity.pdbx_description
1 polymer ?
#
loop_
_entity_poly.entity_id
_entity_poly.type
_entity_poly.pdbx_seq_one_letter_code
_entity_poly.pdbx_strand_id
1 'polypeptide(L)'
;RKLITQIVKIKPDIIHLHNIHDHYLNYPLLFRYLAMIDTPVVWTQHDCWAFTGGCMYFDMSCCEQWKSGCLNCKEKRAVFDNKAAYQFETKKALLSNIKNLTFVPVSDWLHSLLEQSVQQSRPIVTIHNGVDLTRFRPMDRTNNPKLSKFKILGVAAIWDARKGLADFIKLRSKLSEDYEITLVGLTPKQISSLPKGIKGIQRTQNVEELVQLYSDADVFLNPTYSDNFPTTNIEALACGTPVITYRTGGSPEAIDEKTGVVIEQGDVDGLTEAICMMKEKPLSSTDCRKRAEERFDKDKCFEKYVELYEKLI
;
A
#
# COMPACT_ATOMS: atom_id res chain seq x y z
N ARG A 1 3.79 -26.89 -12.67
CA ARG A 1 4.81 -27.95 -12.89
C ARG A 1 6.16 -27.34 -13.28
N LYS A 2 6.26 -26.51 -14.33
CA LYS A 2 7.53 -25.92 -14.79
C LYS A 2 8.32 -25.20 -13.68
N LEU A 3 7.65 -24.36 -12.86
CA LEU A 3 8.27 -23.68 -11.72
C LEU A 3 8.90 -24.69 -10.73
N ILE A 4 8.15 -25.72 -10.33
CA ILE A 4 8.66 -26.75 -9.41
C ILE A 4 9.87 -27.46 -10.00
N THR A 5 9.85 -27.82 -11.30
CA THR A 5 11.02 -28.40 -11.98
C THR A 5 12.23 -27.46 -11.91
N GLN A 6 12.04 -26.14 -12.04
CA GLN A 6 13.13 -25.17 -11.90
C GLN A 6 13.65 -25.11 -10.46
N ILE A 7 12.78 -25.07 -9.45
CA ILE A 7 13.19 -25.09 -8.04
C ILE A 7 14.03 -26.33 -7.73
N VAL A 8 13.56 -27.51 -8.17
CA VAL A 8 14.30 -28.79 -7.98
C VAL A 8 15.68 -28.74 -8.65
N LYS A 9 15.79 -28.12 -9.83
CA LYS A 9 17.07 -27.99 -10.53
C LYS A 9 18.03 -27.00 -9.89
N ILE A 10 17.51 -25.86 -9.42
CA ILE A 10 18.30 -24.77 -8.81
C ILE A 10 18.75 -25.15 -7.41
N LYS A 11 17.92 -25.86 -6.64
CA LYS A 11 18.13 -26.20 -5.23
C LYS A 11 18.45 -24.97 -4.39
N PRO A 12 17.54 -23.96 -4.34
CA PRO A 12 17.81 -22.73 -3.61
C PRO A 12 17.89 -22.98 -2.10
N ASP A 13 18.70 -22.20 -1.40
CA ASP A 13 18.80 -22.23 0.07
C ASP A 13 17.57 -21.60 0.73
N ILE A 14 16.93 -20.65 0.03
CA ILE A 14 15.67 -19.99 0.47
C ILE A 14 14.72 -19.86 -0.72
N ILE A 15 13.43 -19.96 -0.45
CA ILE A 15 12.36 -19.63 -1.40
C ILE A 15 11.61 -18.42 -0.88
N HIS A 16 11.64 -17.30 -1.62
CA HIS A 16 10.89 -16.09 -1.26
C HIS A 16 9.68 -15.91 -2.17
N LEU A 17 8.50 -15.84 -1.56
CA LEU A 17 7.22 -15.65 -2.23
C LEU A 17 6.73 -14.20 -2.04
N HIS A 18 6.12 -13.65 -3.08
CA HIS A 18 5.35 -12.41 -3.07
C HIS A 18 3.92 -12.69 -3.50
N ASN A 19 3.33 -11.84 -4.34
CA ASN A 19 1.97 -12.00 -4.87
C ASN A 19 1.85 -13.26 -5.74
N ILE A 20 1.31 -14.34 -5.19
CA ILE A 20 1.14 -15.64 -5.87
C ILE A 20 -0.32 -15.91 -6.28
N HIS A 21 -1.19 -14.92 -6.13
CA HIS A 21 -2.58 -14.93 -6.58
C HIS A 21 -2.72 -14.43 -8.03
N ASP A 22 -3.93 -14.08 -8.50
CA ASP A 22 -4.24 -13.59 -9.85
C ASP A 22 -4.12 -14.63 -10.99
N HIS A 23 -4.33 -15.91 -10.65
CA HIS A 23 -4.51 -17.01 -11.62
C HIS A 23 -3.31 -17.38 -12.50
N TYR A 24 -2.13 -16.76 -12.34
CA TYR A 24 -0.94 -17.11 -13.10
C TYR A 24 -0.21 -18.34 -12.53
N LEU A 25 -0.51 -18.74 -11.30
CA LEU A 25 0.13 -19.82 -10.58
C LEU A 25 -0.90 -20.79 -9.96
N ASN A 26 -0.64 -22.10 -10.08
CA ASN A 26 -1.38 -23.10 -9.32
C ASN A 26 -0.80 -23.20 -7.90
N TYR A 27 -1.28 -22.35 -6.99
CA TYR A 27 -0.79 -22.28 -5.60
C TYR A 27 -0.99 -23.59 -4.82
N PRO A 28 -2.09 -24.38 -4.97
CA PRO A 28 -2.21 -25.66 -4.29
C PRO A 28 -1.10 -26.65 -4.65
N LEU A 29 -0.69 -26.67 -5.92
CA LEU A 29 0.41 -27.51 -6.36
C LEU A 29 1.75 -27.03 -5.78
N LEU A 30 1.97 -25.72 -5.76
CA LEU A 30 3.17 -25.13 -5.15
C LEU A 30 3.23 -25.44 -3.64
N PHE A 31 2.17 -25.20 -2.90
CA PHE A 31 2.16 -25.41 -1.45
C PHE A 31 2.35 -26.89 -1.05
N ARG A 32 1.78 -27.82 -1.83
CA ARG A 32 2.05 -29.26 -1.62
C ARG A 32 3.52 -29.59 -1.81
N TYR A 33 4.16 -28.99 -2.82
CA TYR A 33 5.60 -29.19 -3.05
C TYR A 33 6.41 -28.56 -1.90
N LEU A 34 6.12 -27.34 -1.47
CA LEU A 34 6.80 -26.68 -0.36
C LEU A 34 6.65 -27.43 0.97
N ALA A 35 5.54 -28.14 1.16
CA ALA A 35 5.33 -29.01 2.33
C ALA A 35 6.22 -30.28 2.34
N MET A 36 6.82 -30.65 1.20
CA MET A 36 7.66 -31.84 1.05
C MET A 36 9.16 -31.54 1.17
N ILE A 37 9.54 -30.28 1.26
CA ILE A 37 10.93 -29.85 1.34
C ILE A 37 11.20 -29.14 2.67
N ASP A 38 12.46 -29.15 3.08
CA ASP A 38 12.89 -28.49 4.32
C ASP A 38 13.48 -27.09 4.06
N THR A 39 13.59 -26.67 2.78
CA THR A 39 14.04 -25.32 2.40
C THR A 39 13.17 -24.26 3.05
N PRO A 40 13.74 -23.26 3.76
CA PRO A 40 13.00 -22.16 4.34
C PRO A 40 12.19 -21.38 3.29
N VAL A 41 10.97 -21.03 3.63
CA VAL A 41 10.07 -20.24 2.81
C VAL A 41 9.76 -18.92 3.51
N VAL A 42 10.12 -17.82 2.89
CA VAL A 42 9.73 -16.46 3.28
C VAL A 42 8.59 -16.01 2.39
N TRP A 43 7.54 -15.44 2.95
CA TRP A 43 6.44 -14.95 2.13
C TRP A 43 6.05 -13.52 2.53
N THR A 44 6.45 -12.55 1.68
CA THR A 44 6.03 -11.16 1.86
C THR A 44 4.55 -10.98 1.56
N GLN A 45 3.83 -10.46 2.54
CA GLN A 45 2.41 -10.17 2.44
C GLN A 45 2.20 -8.72 2.03
N HIS A 46 1.73 -8.52 0.80
CA HIS A 46 1.33 -7.21 0.27
C HIS A 46 -0.16 -6.96 0.40
N ASP A 47 -0.93 -7.99 0.77
CA ASP A 47 -2.38 -7.98 0.95
C ASP A 47 -2.84 -9.11 1.87
N CYS A 48 -4.16 -9.22 2.06
CA CYS A 48 -4.77 -10.17 2.97
C CYS A 48 -5.08 -11.55 2.35
N TRP A 49 -4.68 -11.80 1.11
CA TRP A 49 -5.08 -13.02 0.39
C TRP A 49 -4.66 -14.32 1.08
N ALA A 50 -3.51 -14.35 1.74
CA ALA A 50 -2.95 -15.57 2.34
C ALA A 50 -3.86 -16.19 3.40
N PHE A 51 -4.60 -15.39 4.16
CA PHE A 51 -5.43 -15.82 5.28
C PHE A 51 -6.93 -15.59 5.11
N THR A 52 -7.36 -15.10 3.95
CA THR A 52 -8.78 -14.89 3.61
C THR A 52 -9.30 -15.97 2.65
N GLY A 53 -10.57 -15.96 2.32
CA GLY A 53 -11.17 -16.82 1.28
C GLY A 53 -10.84 -16.41 -0.16
N GLY A 54 -10.00 -15.36 -0.36
CA GLY A 54 -9.63 -14.83 -1.67
C GLY A 54 -9.63 -13.31 -1.75
N CYS A 55 -10.06 -12.61 -0.70
CA CYS A 55 -10.00 -11.16 -0.63
C CYS A 55 -8.56 -10.69 -0.45
N MET A 56 -8.15 -9.70 -1.22
CA MET A 56 -6.92 -8.92 -1.01
C MET A 56 -7.16 -7.78 -0.02
N TYR A 57 -8.38 -7.24 -0.03
CA TYR A 57 -8.85 -6.15 0.83
C TYR A 57 -10.26 -6.48 1.33
N PHE A 58 -10.55 -6.29 2.60
CA PHE A 58 -11.87 -6.57 3.20
C PHE A 58 -12.35 -5.47 4.15
N ASP A 59 -11.51 -4.50 4.44
CA ASP A 59 -11.77 -3.41 5.39
C ASP A 59 -12.93 -2.51 4.94
N MET A 60 -13.12 -2.27 3.65
CA MET A 60 -14.28 -1.52 3.15
C MET A 60 -15.63 -2.18 3.47
N SER A 61 -15.67 -3.49 3.58
CA SER A 61 -16.87 -4.25 3.93
C SER A 61 -17.00 -4.56 5.41
N CYS A 62 -16.02 -4.14 6.24
CA CYS A 62 -15.92 -4.46 7.66
C CYS A 62 -16.12 -5.96 7.92
N CYS A 63 -15.52 -6.81 7.09
CA CYS A 63 -15.72 -8.25 7.13
C CYS A 63 -14.83 -8.89 8.19
N GLU A 64 -15.42 -9.64 9.12
CA GLU A 64 -14.72 -10.40 10.16
C GLU A 64 -14.65 -11.92 9.87
N GLN A 65 -15.23 -12.38 8.74
CA GLN A 65 -15.34 -13.81 8.45
C GLN A 65 -13.99 -14.49 8.14
N TRP A 66 -12.98 -13.73 7.77
CA TRP A 66 -11.63 -14.23 7.56
C TRP A 66 -11.00 -14.84 8.83
N LYS A 67 -11.53 -14.53 10.00
CA LYS A 67 -11.10 -15.12 11.28
C LYS A 67 -11.64 -16.55 11.47
N SER A 68 -12.76 -16.91 10.84
CA SER A 68 -13.52 -18.12 11.17
C SER A 68 -13.87 -19.04 9.99
N GLY A 69 -13.66 -18.62 8.72
CA GLY A 69 -13.92 -19.54 7.60
C GLY A 69 -14.47 -18.98 6.31
N CYS A 70 -14.72 -17.68 6.20
CA CYS A 70 -15.22 -17.02 4.99
C CYS A 70 -16.53 -17.66 4.41
N LEU A 71 -17.46 -18.07 5.28
CA LEU A 71 -18.62 -18.87 4.91
C LEU A 71 -19.67 -18.09 4.09
N ASN A 72 -19.90 -16.81 4.41
CA ASN A 72 -20.91 -15.95 3.77
C ASN A 72 -20.24 -14.71 3.19
N CYS A 73 -19.41 -14.90 2.18
CA CYS A 73 -18.63 -13.83 1.59
C CYS A 73 -19.53 -12.75 0.97
N LYS A 74 -19.37 -11.49 1.42
CA LYS A 74 -20.06 -10.31 0.89
C LYS A 74 -19.25 -9.60 -0.20
N GLU A 75 -17.98 -9.94 -0.35
CA GLU A 75 -17.10 -9.36 -1.35
C GLU A 75 -17.41 -9.97 -2.72
N LYS A 76 -17.98 -9.16 -3.61
CA LYS A 76 -18.35 -9.58 -4.99
C LYS A 76 -17.14 -9.99 -5.85
N ARG A 77 -15.91 -9.75 -5.40
CA ARG A 77 -14.69 -10.22 -6.07
C ARG A 77 -14.36 -11.67 -5.75
N ALA A 78 -14.95 -12.25 -4.74
CA ALA A 78 -15.04 -13.70 -4.57
C ALA A 78 -16.01 -14.24 -5.64
N VAL A 79 -15.77 -13.89 -6.89
CA VAL A 79 -16.64 -14.02 -8.09
C VAL A 79 -17.06 -15.47 -8.38
N PHE A 80 -16.67 -16.39 -7.57
CA PHE A 80 -17.09 -17.77 -7.63
C PHE A 80 -17.77 -18.14 -6.30
N ASP A 81 -18.91 -17.61 -6.11
CA ASP A 81 -19.77 -17.42 -4.93
C ASP A 81 -19.81 -18.52 -3.85
N ASN A 82 -19.39 -19.72 -4.12
CA ASN A 82 -19.33 -20.81 -3.14
C ASN A 82 -17.89 -21.28 -2.86
N LYS A 83 -16.87 -20.55 -3.37
CA LYS A 83 -15.48 -20.98 -3.26
C LYS A 83 -14.66 -20.26 -2.18
N ALA A 84 -15.20 -19.18 -1.59
CA ALA A 84 -14.44 -18.44 -0.57
C ALA A 84 -14.12 -19.33 0.65
N ALA A 85 -15.12 -20.03 1.17
CA ALA A 85 -14.92 -21.00 2.26
C ALA A 85 -13.99 -22.15 1.84
N TYR A 86 -14.18 -22.69 0.65
CA TYR A 86 -13.31 -23.75 0.11
C TYR A 86 -11.86 -23.26 -0.05
N GLN A 87 -11.65 -22.07 -0.57
CA GLN A 87 -10.29 -21.50 -0.72
C GLN A 87 -9.65 -21.20 0.64
N PHE A 88 -10.44 -20.71 1.59
CA PHE A 88 -9.99 -20.48 2.96
C PHE A 88 -9.50 -21.80 3.58
N GLU A 89 -10.33 -22.85 3.60
CA GLU A 89 -9.96 -24.15 4.18
C GLU A 89 -8.80 -24.80 3.41
N THR A 90 -8.78 -24.68 2.09
CA THR A 90 -7.67 -25.20 1.26
C THR A 90 -6.35 -24.51 1.63
N LYS A 91 -6.32 -23.18 1.74
CA LYS A 91 -5.09 -22.45 2.11
C LYS A 91 -4.69 -22.78 3.54
N LYS A 92 -5.62 -22.76 4.48
CA LYS A 92 -5.37 -23.17 5.87
C LYS A 92 -4.71 -24.54 5.95
N ALA A 93 -5.31 -25.55 5.32
CA ALA A 93 -4.79 -26.92 5.34
C ALA A 93 -3.43 -27.07 4.64
N LEU A 94 -3.23 -26.41 3.50
CA LEU A 94 -1.97 -26.51 2.75
C LEU A 94 -0.83 -25.76 3.44
N LEU A 95 -1.08 -24.57 3.94
CA LEU A 95 -0.07 -23.77 4.61
C LEU A 95 0.35 -24.35 5.96
N SER A 96 -0.58 -25.01 6.69
CA SER A 96 -0.25 -25.68 7.94
C SER A 96 0.80 -26.79 7.78
N ASN A 97 0.93 -27.37 6.60
CA ASN A 97 1.90 -28.45 6.31
C ASN A 97 3.29 -27.95 5.89
N ILE A 98 3.46 -26.65 5.58
CA ILE A 98 4.79 -26.11 5.22
C ILE A 98 5.54 -25.85 6.54
N LYS A 99 6.61 -26.63 6.81
CA LYS A 99 7.31 -26.61 8.11
C LYS A 99 7.99 -25.26 8.39
N ASN A 100 8.76 -24.77 7.45
CA ASN A 100 9.67 -23.62 7.60
C ASN A 100 9.14 -22.39 6.87
N LEU A 101 7.88 -21.99 7.17
CA LEU A 101 7.23 -20.81 6.56
C LEU A 101 7.27 -19.64 7.55
N THR A 102 7.84 -18.51 7.09
CA THR A 102 7.82 -17.22 7.79
C THR A 102 7.03 -16.21 6.97
N PHE A 103 6.04 -15.55 7.57
CA PHE A 103 5.33 -14.43 6.97
C PHE A 103 6.04 -13.11 7.22
N VAL A 104 6.09 -12.27 6.17
CA VAL A 104 6.67 -10.93 6.25
C VAL A 104 5.62 -9.91 5.80
N PRO A 105 4.75 -9.42 6.70
CA PRO A 105 3.84 -8.33 6.38
C PRO A 105 4.59 -7.02 6.17
N VAL A 106 4.06 -6.18 5.24
CA VAL A 106 4.66 -4.88 4.89
C VAL A 106 4.23 -3.74 5.82
N SER A 107 3.41 -4.02 6.82
CA SER A 107 2.92 -3.06 7.82
C SER A 107 2.64 -3.74 9.15
N ASP A 108 2.65 -2.97 10.23
CA ASP A 108 2.28 -3.45 11.56
C ASP A 108 0.76 -3.73 11.64
N TRP A 109 -0.04 -3.01 10.87
CA TRP A 109 -1.47 -3.31 10.72
C TRP A 109 -1.67 -4.72 10.13
N LEU A 110 -0.98 -5.06 9.04
CA LEU A 110 -1.11 -6.39 8.42
C LEU A 110 -0.52 -7.50 9.32
N HIS A 111 0.53 -7.17 10.10
CA HIS A 111 1.05 -8.06 11.15
C HIS A 111 -0.04 -8.41 12.15
N SER A 112 -0.73 -7.41 12.69
CA SER A 112 -1.79 -7.61 13.67
C SER A 112 -2.96 -8.45 13.13
N LEU A 113 -3.23 -8.39 11.84
CA LEU A 113 -4.23 -9.24 11.19
C LEU A 113 -3.75 -10.70 11.08
N LEU A 114 -2.48 -10.91 10.73
CA LEU A 114 -1.89 -12.26 10.67
C LEU A 114 -1.93 -12.94 12.04
N GLU A 115 -1.63 -12.22 13.13
CA GLU A 115 -1.72 -12.71 14.50
C GLU A 115 -3.14 -13.11 14.92
N GLN A 116 -4.16 -12.50 14.31
CA GLN A 116 -5.57 -12.83 14.57
C GLN A 116 -6.11 -13.88 13.59
N SER A 117 -5.33 -14.28 12.60
CA SER A 117 -5.77 -15.17 11.53
C SER A 117 -5.51 -16.63 11.84
N VAL A 118 -5.95 -17.50 10.95
CA VAL A 118 -5.63 -18.95 10.98
C VAL A 118 -4.14 -19.24 10.80
N GLN A 119 -3.30 -18.23 10.54
CA GLN A 119 -1.86 -18.32 10.41
C GLN A 119 -1.09 -17.87 11.66
N GLN A 120 -1.76 -17.51 12.74
CA GLN A 120 -1.20 -16.94 13.99
C GLN A 120 -0.05 -17.74 14.63
N SER A 121 0.02 -19.06 14.39
CA SER A 121 1.07 -19.92 14.95
C SER A 121 2.39 -19.87 14.15
N ARG A 122 2.44 -19.12 13.04
CA ARG A 122 3.62 -19.01 12.19
C ARG A 122 4.52 -17.87 12.65
N PRO A 123 5.84 -17.95 12.43
CA PRO A 123 6.72 -16.81 12.58
C PRO A 123 6.26 -15.64 11.69
N ILE A 124 6.16 -14.46 12.28
CA ILE A 124 5.78 -13.22 11.58
C ILE A 124 6.83 -12.16 11.88
N VAL A 125 7.40 -11.53 10.84
CA VAL A 125 8.42 -10.49 10.93
C VAL A 125 8.02 -9.32 10.05
N THR A 126 7.71 -8.16 10.61
CA THR A 126 7.36 -6.97 9.82
C THR A 126 8.59 -6.38 9.14
N ILE A 127 8.51 -6.22 7.82
CA ILE A 127 9.48 -5.44 7.04
C ILE A 127 8.71 -4.50 6.14
N HIS A 128 8.75 -3.20 6.43
CA HIS A 128 8.04 -2.19 5.64
C HIS A 128 8.60 -2.10 4.22
N ASN A 129 7.76 -1.68 3.28
CA ASN A 129 8.22 -1.32 1.95
C ASN A 129 9.20 -0.16 2.01
N GLY A 130 10.21 -0.20 1.14
CA GLY A 130 11.17 0.89 0.95
C GLY A 130 10.90 1.66 -0.33
N VAL A 131 11.47 2.86 -0.41
CA VAL A 131 11.48 3.73 -1.59
C VAL A 131 12.91 4.02 -2.05
N ASP A 132 13.11 4.14 -3.35
CA ASP A 132 14.41 4.50 -3.93
C ASP A 132 14.69 5.99 -3.70
N LEU A 133 15.48 6.29 -2.69
CA LEU A 133 15.83 7.66 -2.27
C LEU A 133 16.74 8.40 -3.26
N THR A 134 17.36 7.70 -4.20
CA THR A 134 18.14 8.33 -5.27
C THR A 134 17.24 8.86 -6.38
N ARG A 135 16.12 8.19 -6.61
CA ARG A 135 15.09 8.59 -7.59
C ARG A 135 14.06 9.53 -6.97
N PHE A 136 13.45 9.15 -5.83
CA PHE A 136 12.51 9.99 -5.09
C PHE A 136 13.30 10.88 -4.12
N ARG A 137 13.46 12.13 -4.49
CA ARG A 137 14.22 13.14 -3.73
C ARG A 137 13.62 14.51 -3.97
N PRO A 138 13.80 15.46 -3.05
CA PRO A 138 13.36 16.82 -3.26
C PRO A 138 14.02 17.40 -4.52
N MET A 139 13.21 18.05 -5.36
CA MET A 139 13.65 18.83 -6.50
C MET A 139 13.31 20.30 -6.28
N ASP A 140 14.02 21.19 -7.00
CA ASP A 140 13.69 22.62 -6.99
C ASP A 140 12.26 22.83 -7.49
N ARG A 141 11.48 23.62 -6.74
CA ARG A 141 10.11 23.91 -7.12
C ARG A 141 10.07 24.75 -8.39
N THR A 142 9.22 24.36 -9.33
CA THR A 142 9.07 25.06 -10.62
C THR A 142 8.39 26.43 -10.49
N ASN A 143 7.70 26.68 -9.36
CA ASN A 143 6.95 27.92 -9.11
C ASN A 143 7.38 28.61 -7.82
N ASN A 144 7.27 29.95 -7.79
CA ASN A 144 7.47 30.71 -6.55
C ASN A 144 6.32 30.44 -5.55
N PRO A 145 6.58 29.83 -4.37
CA PRO A 145 5.54 29.47 -3.41
C PRO A 145 4.70 30.67 -2.93
N LYS A 146 5.27 31.87 -2.95
CA LYS A 146 4.59 33.10 -2.49
C LYS A 146 3.56 33.65 -3.46
N LEU A 147 3.60 33.21 -4.72
CA LEU A 147 2.72 33.71 -5.81
C LEU A 147 1.83 32.60 -6.39
N SER A 148 1.98 31.37 -5.95
CA SER A 148 1.24 30.22 -6.46
C SER A 148 0.10 29.81 -5.52
N LYS A 149 -0.90 29.16 -6.08
CA LYS A 149 -1.94 28.47 -5.31
C LYS A 149 -1.34 27.36 -4.45
N PHE A 150 -2.01 27.05 -3.34
CA PHE A 150 -1.65 25.89 -2.52
C PHE A 150 -1.95 24.60 -3.30
N LYS A 151 -0.96 23.76 -3.50
CA LYS A 151 -1.02 22.58 -4.38
C LYS A 151 -1.25 21.30 -3.61
N ILE A 152 -2.33 20.61 -3.94
CA ILE A 152 -2.71 19.32 -3.39
C ILE A 152 -2.50 18.27 -4.47
N LEU A 153 -1.70 17.24 -4.20
CA LEU A 153 -1.42 16.14 -5.12
C LEU A 153 -2.08 14.85 -4.64
N GLY A 154 -2.74 14.14 -5.56
CA GLY A 154 -3.17 12.75 -5.37
C GLY A 154 -2.59 11.85 -6.47
N VAL A 155 -2.09 10.69 -6.11
CA VAL A 155 -1.49 9.73 -7.06
C VAL A 155 -2.04 8.33 -6.81
N ALA A 156 -2.53 7.68 -7.85
CA ALA A 156 -2.91 6.28 -7.82
C ALA A 156 -2.68 5.64 -9.18
N ALA A 157 -2.34 4.34 -9.21
CA ALA A 157 -2.27 3.59 -10.47
C ALA A 157 -3.66 3.38 -11.10
N ILE A 158 -4.68 3.21 -10.25
CA ILE A 158 -6.08 3.05 -10.64
C ILE A 158 -6.94 3.80 -9.62
N TRP A 159 -7.79 4.70 -10.11
CA TRP A 159 -8.77 5.42 -9.31
C TRP A 159 -10.11 4.66 -9.30
N ASP A 160 -10.23 3.73 -8.39
CA ASP A 160 -11.50 3.07 -8.04
C ASP A 160 -12.12 3.69 -6.77
N ALA A 161 -13.25 3.16 -6.31
CA ALA A 161 -13.92 3.62 -5.11
C ALA A 161 -13.01 3.57 -3.87
N ARG A 162 -12.07 2.64 -3.85
CA ARG A 162 -11.11 2.42 -2.76
C ARG A 162 -10.12 3.58 -2.60
N LYS A 163 -9.78 4.29 -3.67
CA LYS A 163 -8.75 5.36 -3.66
C LYS A 163 -9.31 6.76 -3.40
N GLY A 164 -10.63 6.88 -3.12
CA GLY A 164 -11.22 8.12 -2.62
C GLY A 164 -11.35 9.26 -3.65
N LEU A 165 -11.49 8.95 -4.95
CA LEU A 165 -11.72 9.97 -5.99
C LEU A 165 -12.92 10.86 -5.67
N ALA A 166 -14.00 10.26 -5.12
CA ALA A 166 -15.20 11.00 -4.75
C ALA A 166 -14.93 12.05 -3.66
N ASP A 167 -13.99 11.77 -2.76
CA ASP A 167 -13.66 12.70 -1.67
C ASP A 167 -12.82 13.88 -2.17
N PHE A 168 -11.95 13.68 -3.17
CA PHE A 168 -11.31 14.80 -3.88
C PHE A 168 -12.34 15.72 -4.57
N ILE A 169 -13.38 15.15 -5.17
CA ILE A 169 -14.44 15.92 -5.83
C ILE A 169 -15.24 16.73 -4.78
N LYS A 170 -15.60 16.12 -3.65
CA LYS A 170 -16.26 16.81 -2.53
C LYS A 170 -15.35 17.89 -1.92
N LEU A 171 -14.09 17.57 -1.68
CA LEU A 171 -13.09 18.48 -1.17
C LEU A 171 -12.96 19.73 -2.06
N ARG A 172 -12.96 19.57 -3.40
CA ARG A 172 -12.89 20.71 -4.33
C ARG A 172 -14.02 21.71 -4.09
N SER A 173 -15.24 21.25 -3.78
CA SER A 173 -16.37 22.15 -3.53
C SER A 173 -16.28 22.94 -2.22
N LYS A 174 -15.40 22.51 -1.29
CA LYS A 174 -15.17 23.14 0.00
C LYS A 174 -13.98 24.11 0.03
N LEU A 175 -13.08 24.01 -0.96
CA LEU A 175 -11.88 24.83 -1.06
C LEU A 175 -12.09 26.06 -1.96
N SER A 176 -11.43 27.18 -1.62
CA SER A 176 -11.45 28.40 -2.43
C SER A 176 -10.61 28.25 -3.72
N GLU A 177 -10.58 29.29 -4.54
CA GLU A 177 -9.76 29.34 -5.77
C GLU A 177 -8.24 29.41 -5.49
N ASP A 178 -7.82 29.60 -4.22
CA ASP A 178 -6.42 29.61 -3.80
C ASP A 178 -5.80 28.24 -3.70
N TYR A 179 -6.59 27.19 -3.94
CA TYR A 179 -6.15 25.81 -3.92
C TYR A 179 -6.21 25.19 -5.31
N GLU A 180 -5.22 24.38 -5.64
CA GLU A 180 -5.16 23.60 -6.88
C GLU A 180 -5.01 22.12 -6.52
N ILE A 181 -5.86 21.29 -7.13
CA ILE A 181 -5.78 19.82 -6.95
C ILE A 181 -5.27 19.21 -8.25
N THR A 182 -4.22 18.40 -8.18
CA THR A 182 -3.71 17.60 -9.30
C THR A 182 -3.85 16.11 -8.96
N LEU A 183 -4.46 15.34 -9.85
CA LEU A 183 -4.64 13.90 -9.71
C LEU A 183 -3.93 13.16 -10.84
N VAL A 184 -3.06 12.21 -10.50
CA VAL A 184 -2.29 11.38 -11.44
C VAL A 184 -2.83 9.94 -11.46
N GLY A 185 -2.95 9.34 -12.64
CA GLY A 185 -3.38 7.95 -12.84
C GLY A 185 -4.85 7.81 -13.25
N LEU A 186 -5.48 8.88 -13.69
CA LEU A 186 -6.88 8.90 -14.12
C LEU A 186 -7.06 8.37 -15.55
N THR A 187 -8.18 7.70 -15.78
CA THR A 187 -8.61 7.38 -17.16
C THR A 187 -9.09 8.63 -17.90
N PRO A 188 -9.07 8.65 -19.25
CA PRO A 188 -9.60 9.77 -20.02
C PRO A 188 -11.06 10.12 -19.66
N LYS A 189 -11.89 9.11 -19.39
CA LYS A 189 -13.28 9.29 -18.96
C LYS A 189 -13.38 9.98 -17.61
N GLN A 190 -12.53 9.61 -16.66
CA GLN A 190 -12.48 10.27 -15.34
C GLN A 190 -12.02 11.72 -15.48
N ILE A 191 -10.98 11.99 -16.29
CA ILE A 191 -10.49 13.35 -16.54
C ILE A 191 -11.59 14.25 -17.11
N SER A 192 -12.35 13.77 -18.10
CA SER A 192 -13.44 14.55 -18.73
C SER A 192 -14.61 14.84 -17.77
N SER A 193 -14.72 14.10 -16.67
CA SER A 193 -15.78 14.28 -15.66
C SER A 193 -15.34 15.07 -14.43
N LEU A 194 -14.07 15.52 -14.37
CA LEU A 194 -13.58 16.30 -13.23
C LEU A 194 -14.23 17.69 -13.17
N PRO A 195 -14.58 18.17 -11.97
CA PRO A 195 -15.02 19.56 -11.80
C PRO A 195 -13.88 20.55 -12.05
N LYS A 196 -14.23 21.79 -12.37
CA LYS A 196 -13.29 22.90 -12.48
C LYS A 196 -12.43 23.02 -11.22
N GLY A 197 -11.12 23.21 -11.37
CA GLY A 197 -10.18 23.36 -10.27
C GLY A 197 -9.50 22.04 -9.85
N ILE A 198 -9.83 20.93 -10.50
CA ILE A 198 -9.04 19.68 -10.43
C ILE A 198 -8.40 19.43 -11.78
N LYS A 199 -7.06 19.31 -11.80
CA LYS A 199 -6.26 18.91 -12.95
C LYS A 199 -6.07 17.41 -12.96
N GLY A 200 -6.47 16.73 -14.02
CA GLY A 200 -6.26 15.30 -14.20
C GLY A 200 -5.07 15.01 -15.12
N ILE A 201 -4.22 14.08 -14.72
CA ILE A 201 -3.12 13.55 -15.52
C ILE A 201 -3.35 12.04 -15.66
N GLN A 202 -3.35 11.54 -16.91
CA GLN A 202 -3.58 10.12 -17.16
C GLN A 202 -2.37 9.29 -16.69
N ARG A 203 -1.16 9.70 -17.07
CA ARG A 203 0.09 9.07 -16.72
C ARG A 203 1.23 10.08 -16.88
N THR A 204 2.22 10.03 -15.98
CA THR A 204 3.49 10.73 -16.17
C THR A 204 4.33 10.03 -17.25
N GLN A 205 5.14 10.75 -17.97
CA GLN A 205 5.98 10.22 -19.05
C GLN A 205 7.14 9.38 -18.48
N ASN A 206 7.65 9.80 -17.33
CA ASN A 206 8.76 9.15 -16.62
C ASN A 206 8.60 9.36 -15.09
N VAL A 207 9.53 8.82 -14.33
CA VAL A 207 9.54 8.96 -12.87
C VAL A 207 9.94 10.36 -12.44
N GLU A 208 10.80 11.03 -13.19
CA GLU A 208 11.27 12.38 -12.90
C GLU A 208 10.12 13.40 -12.92
N GLU A 209 9.18 13.25 -13.85
CA GLU A 209 7.94 14.06 -13.88
C GLU A 209 7.08 13.82 -12.63
N LEU A 210 6.98 12.58 -12.18
CA LEU A 210 6.25 12.24 -10.95
C LEU A 210 6.93 12.84 -9.71
N VAL A 211 8.25 12.74 -9.62
CA VAL A 211 9.08 13.34 -8.54
C VAL A 211 8.92 14.85 -8.50
N GLN A 212 8.88 15.50 -9.68
CA GLN A 212 8.64 16.94 -9.77
C GLN A 212 7.24 17.31 -9.25
N LEU A 213 6.21 16.52 -9.60
CA LEU A 213 4.85 16.74 -9.09
C LEU A 213 4.78 16.61 -7.56
N TYR A 214 5.46 15.60 -6.99
CA TYR A 214 5.59 15.49 -5.54
C TYR A 214 6.30 16.72 -4.94
N SER A 215 7.46 17.10 -5.49
CA SER A 215 8.27 18.23 -4.97
C SER A 215 7.57 19.58 -5.10
N ASP A 216 6.75 19.78 -6.14
CA ASP A 216 5.95 20.99 -6.36
C ASP A 216 4.71 21.06 -5.47
N ALA A 217 4.24 19.94 -4.93
CA ALA A 217 3.06 19.91 -4.07
C ALA A 217 3.37 20.46 -2.67
N ASP A 218 2.38 21.15 -2.09
CA ASP A 218 2.44 21.60 -0.70
C ASP A 218 1.98 20.49 0.25
N VAL A 219 1.12 19.59 -0.26
CA VAL A 219 0.65 18.40 0.45
C VAL A 219 0.32 17.26 -0.52
N PHE A 220 0.68 16.06 -0.14
CA PHE A 220 0.19 14.84 -0.76
C PHE A 220 -1.04 14.34 0.01
N LEU A 221 -2.16 14.17 -0.67
CA LEU A 221 -3.40 13.69 -0.08
C LEU A 221 -3.70 12.27 -0.56
N ASN A 222 -3.84 11.32 0.39
CA ASN A 222 -4.17 9.93 0.12
C ASN A 222 -5.42 9.50 0.92
N PRO A 223 -6.64 9.84 0.47
CA PRO A 223 -7.89 9.51 1.16
C PRO A 223 -8.34 8.09 0.80
N THR A 224 -7.44 7.12 0.97
CA THR A 224 -7.71 5.72 0.62
C THR A 224 -8.61 5.04 1.66
N TYR A 225 -9.60 4.28 1.19
CA TYR A 225 -10.52 3.50 2.02
C TYR A 225 -10.01 2.09 2.33
N SER A 226 -8.97 1.65 1.63
CA SER A 226 -8.31 0.37 1.88
C SER A 226 -6.93 0.36 1.26
N ASP A 227 -5.92 0.16 2.08
CA ASP A 227 -4.53 -0.01 1.66
C ASP A 227 -3.71 -0.69 2.75
N ASN A 228 -2.76 -1.55 2.37
CA ASN A 228 -1.95 -2.24 3.36
C ASN A 228 -0.73 -1.42 3.80
N PHE A 229 -0.03 -0.81 2.84
CA PHE A 229 1.07 0.13 3.07
C PHE A 229 1.35 0.90 1.77
N PRO A 230 0.69 2.05 1.55
CA PRO A 230 0.79 2.78 0.28
C PRO A 230 2.19 3.37 0.07
N THR A 231 2.88 2.90 -0.97
CA THR A 231 4.21 3.42 -1.33
C THR A 231 4.17 4.90 -1.73
N THR A 232 3.03 5.38 -2.23
CA THR A 232 2.83 6.79 -2.57
C THR A 232 3.01 7.74 -1.39
N ASN A 233 2.69 7.29 -0.15
CA ASN A 233 2.95 8.09 1.05
C ASN A 233 4.45 8.25 1.28
N ILE A 234 5.21 7.16 1.18
CA ILE A 234 6.67 7.21 1.38
C ILE A 234 7.40 7.85 0.20
N GLU A 235 6.86 7.79 -1.01
CA GLU A 235 7.34 8.54 -2.17
C GLU A 235 7.20 10.06 -1.95
N ALA A 236 6.04 10.50 -1.46
CA ALA A 236 5.80 11.90 -1.11
C ALA A 236 6.78 12.39 -0.04
N LEU A 237 6.94 11.63 1.06
CA LEU A 237 7.90 11.95 2.12
C LEU A 237 9.34 12.02 1.59
N ALA A 238 9.73 11.08 0.72
CA ALA A 238 11.05 11.06 0.10
C ALA A 238 11.33 12.30 -0.76
N CYS A 239 10.28 12.86 -1.39
CA CYS A 239 10.34 14.12 -2.12
C CYS A 239 10.20 15.38 -1.22
N GLY A 240 10.12 15.21 0.10
CA GLY A 240 9.98 16.30 1.05
C GLY A 240 8.56 16.85 1.17
N THR A 241 7.55 16.11 0.76
CA THR A 241 6.15 16.54 0.74
C THR A 241 5.39 15.92 1.90
N PRO A 242 4.75 16.73 2.77
CA PRO A 242 3.94 16.22 3.87
C PRO A 242 2.69 15.50 3.36
N VAL A 243 2.18 14.57 4.17
CA VAL A 243 1.10 13.66 3.79
C VAL A 243 -0.13 13.87 4.67
N ILE A 244 -1.31 13.96 4.05
CA ILE A 244 -2.60 13.76 4.73
C ILE A 244 -3.17 12.44 4.25
N THR A 245 -3.55 11.56 5.18
CA THR A 245 -4.13 10.26 4.84
C THR A 245 -5.27 9.89 5.78
N TYR A 246 -6.15 9.00 5.32
CA TYR A 246 -7.16 8.41 6.20
C TYR A 246 -6.55 7.39 7.16
N ARG A 247 -7.22 7.19 8.30
CA ARG A 247 -6.95 6.10 9.24
C ARG A 247 -7.41 4.78 8.63
N THR A 248 -6.60 4.23 7.74
CA THR A 248 -6.92 3.05 6.95
C THR A 248 -5.70 2.15 6.81
N GLY A 249 -5.84 0.89 7.21
CA GLY A 249 -4.78 -0.10 7.07
C GLY A 249 -3.44 0.39 7.66
N GLY A 250 -2.35 0.13 6.96
CA GLY A 250 -1.02 0.62 7.32
C GLY A 250 -0.69 2.01 6.79
N SER A 251 -1.66 2.75 6.20
CA SER A 251 -1.42 4.09 5.66
C SER A 251 -0.91 5.10 6.71
N PRO A 252 -1.41 5.10 7.96
CA PRO A 252 -0.91 5.96 9.02
C PRO A 252 0.53 5.71 9.44
N GLU A 253 1.05 4.49 9.26
CA GLU A 253 2.38 4.10 9.72
C GLU A 253 3.51 4.85 9.00
N ALA A 254 3.24 5.37 7.80
CA ALA A 254 4.19 6.15 7.04
C ALA A 254 4.56 7.48 7.70
N ILE A 255 3.65 8.09 8.47
CA ILE A 255 3.76 9.47 8.96
C ILE A 255 3.81 9.57 10.48
N ASP A 256 4.15 10.75 10.97
CA ASP A 256 4.03 11.22 12.34
C ASP A 256 3.57 12.69 12.36
N GLU A 257 3.48 13.29 13.55
CA GLU A 257 3.00 14.68 13.73
C GLU A 257 3.87 15.75 13.04
N LYS A 258 5.14 15.42 12.66
CA LYS A 258 6.05 16.32 11.96
C LYS A 258 5.95 16.20 10.45
N THR A 259 5.36 15.12 9.95
CA THR A 259 5.41 14.76 8.55
C THR A 259 4.03 14.58 7.91
N GLY A 260 2.97 14.61 8.71
CA GLY A 260 1.62 14.49 8.16
C GLY A 260 0.50 14.51 9.20
N VAL A 261 -0.73 14.34 8.69
CA VAL A 261 -1.95 14.29 9.50
C VAL A 261 -2.78 13.07 9.12
N VAL A 262 -3.26 12.36 10.11
CA VAL A 262 -4.20 11.23 9.95
C VAL A 262 -5.61 11.71 10.24
N ILE A 263 -6.51 11.51 9.29
CA ILE A 263 -7.94 11.89 9.36
C ILE A 263 -8.78 10.62 9.40
N GLU A 264 -9.92 10.67 10.08
CA GLU A 264 -10.84 9.54 10.09
C GLU A 264 -11.41 9.27 8.70
N GLN A 265 -11.62 8.00 8.37
CA GLN A 265 -12.04 7.56 7.05
C GLN A 265 -13.37 8.21 6.63
N GLY A 266 -13.38 8.89 5.48
CA GLY A 266 -14.57 9.55 4.93
C GLY A 266 -14.87 10.94 5.50
N ASP A 267 -14.07 11.42 6.44
CA ASP A 267 -14.21 12.76 7.02
C ASP A 267 -13.58 13.83 6.09
N VAL A 268 -14.38 14.27 5.12
CA VAL A 268 -13.95 15.30 4.15
C VAL A 268 -13.85 16.69 4.80
N ASP A 269 -14.58 16.94 5.88
CA ASP A 269 -14.46 18.19 6.63
C ASP A 269 -13.12 18.23 7.37
N GLY A 270 -12.74 17.17 8.05
CA GLY A 270 -11.42 17.01 8.65
C GLY A 270 -10.28 17.12 7.63
N LEU A 271 -10.44 16.57 6.39
CA LEU A 271 -9.47 16.79 5.33
C LEU A 271 -9.34 18.27 4.97
N THR A 272 -10.46 18.99 4.88
CA THR A 272 -10.47 20.43 4.55
C THR A 272 -9.75 21.23 5.63
N GLU A 273 -10.04 20.97 6.89
CA GLU A 273 -9.41 21.63 8.04
C GLU A 273 -7.89 21.37 8.08
N ALA A 274 -7.48 20.12 7.89
CA ALA A 274 -6.05 19.75 7.87
C ALA A 274 -5.29 20.44 6.73
N ILE A 275 -5.88 20.56 5.54
CA ILE A 275 -5.31 21.27 4.40
C ILE A 275 -5.20 22.77 4.69
N CYS A 276 -6.23 23.39 5.28
CA CYS A 276 -6.19 24.80 5.66
C CYS A 276 -5.10 25.06 6.73
N MET A 277 -5.00 24.20 7.74
CA MET A 277 -3.94 24.28 8.75
C MET A 277 -2.53 24.17 8.13
N MET A 278 -2.33 23.24 7.19
CA MET A 278 -1.04 23.09 6.50
C MET A 278 -0.69 24.30 5.63
N LYS A 279 -1.68 25.01 5.09
CA LYS A 279 -1.44 26.25 4.34
C LYS A 279 -0.99 27.37 5.28
N GLU A 280 -1.58 27.48 6.47
CA GLU A 280 -1.23 28.50 7.47
C GLU A 280 0.09 28.18 8.18
N LYS A 281 0.30 26.90 8.49
CA LYS A 281 1.47 26.40 9.22
C LYS A 281 2.03 25.16 8.50
N PRO A 282 2.84 25.36 7.46
CA PRO A 282 3.44 24.27 6.69
C PRO A 282 4.33 23.37 7.55
N LEU A 283 4.26 22.06 7.31
CA LEU A 283 5.20 21.09 7.87
C LEU A 283 6.54 21.16 7.12
N SER A 284 7.60 20.73 7.80
CA SER A 284 8.96 20.81 7.29
C SER A 284 9.25 19.76 6.20
N SER A 285 9.60 20.22 5.01
CA SER A 285 10.07 19.34 3.92
C SER A 285 11.31 18.52 4.33
N THR A 286 12.19 19.11 5.14
CA THR A 286 13.38 18.42 5.67
C THR A 286 12.99 17.28 6.60
N ASP A 287 11.98 17.46 7.46
CA ASP A 287 11.52 16.41 8.37
C ASP A 287 10.85 15.26 7.59
N CYS A 288 10.07 15.58 6.54
CA CYS A 288 9.50 14.57 5.65
C CYS A 288 10.61 13.72 4.99
N ARG A 289 11.60 14.38 4.40
CA ARG A 289 12.75 13.70 3.79
C ARG A 289 13.51 12.84 4.78
N LYS A 290 13.82 13.38 5.95
CA LYS A 290 14.54 12.68 7.01
C LYS A 290 13.81 11.42 7.46
N ARG A 291 12.48 11.48 7.63
CA ARG A 291 11.68 10.31 7.96
C ARG A 291 11.78 9.21 6.90
N ALA A 292 11.73 9.58 5.61
CA ALA A 292 11.91 8.61 4.52
C ALA A 292 13.30 7.96 4.57
N GLU A 293 14.36 8.73 4.83
CA GLU A 293 15.73 8.24 4.94
C GLU A 293 15.97 7.31 6.13
N GLU A 294 15.34 7.61 7.26
CA GLU A 294 15.49 6.83 8.49
C GLU A 294 14.68 5.52 8.46
N ARG A 295 13.48 5.54 7.86
CA ARG A 295 12.51 4.46 8.01
C ARG A 295 12.25 3.67 6.73
N PHE A 296 12.37 4.31 5.56
CA PHE A 296 11.85 3.78 4.30
C PHE A 296 12.88 3.77 3.16
N ASP A 297 14.17 3.87 3.47
CA ASP A 297 15.23 3.63 2.50
C ASP A 297 15.15 2.17 2.02
N LYS A 298 14.98 1.96 0.70
CA LYS A 298 14.83 0.62 0.12
C LYS A 298 16.00 -0.30 0.48
N ASP A 299 17.24 0.24 0.49
CA ASP A 299 18.43 -0.58 0.71
C ASP A 299 18.45 -1.07 2.17
N LYS A 300 18.16 -0.21 3.14
CA LYS A 300 17.97 -0.59 4.54
C LYS A 300 16.80 -1.57 4.76
N CYS A 301 15.71 -1.41 3.99
CA CYS A 301 14.60 -2.36 4.07
C CYS A 301 14.99 -3.72 3.48
N PHE A 302 15.76 -3.75 2.40
CA PHE A 302 16.24 -5.00 1.81
C PHE A 302 17.29 -5.70 2.67
N GLU A 303 18.17 -4.95 3.35
CA GLU A 303 19.11 -5.51 4.33
C GLU A 303 18.40 -6.34 5.40
N LYS A 304 17.23 -5.89 5.89
CA LYS A 304 16.43 -6.68 6.85
C LYS A 304 15.96 -8.03 6.29
N TYR A 305 15.73 -8.12 4.98
CA TYR A 305 15.43 -9.40 4.34
C TYR A 305 16.67 -10.30 4.30
N VAL A 306 17.85 -9.73 4.01
CA VAL A 306 19.12 -10.48 4.03
C VAL A 306 19.40 -11.01 5.43
N GLU A 307 19.29 -10.16 6.46
CA GLU A 307 19.40 -10.59 7.86
C GLU A 307 18.40 -11.69 8.25
N LEU A 308 17.17 -11.61 7.72
CA LEU A 308 16.18 -12.67 7.94
C LEU A 308 16.61 -13.97 7.26
N TYR A 309 17.11 -13.90 6.02
CA TYR A 309 17.58 -15.10 5.31
C TYR A 309 18.74 -15.76 6.04
N GLU A 310 19.73 -15.00 6.49
CA GLU A 310 20.89 -15.51 7.25
C GLU A 310 20.48 -16.21 8.56
N LYS A 311 19.38 -15.79 9.18
CA LYS A 311 18.83 -16.44 10.38
C LYS A 311 18.08 -17.73 10.09
N LEU A 312 17.63 -17.93 8.85
CA LEU A 312 16.80 -19.07 8.46
C LEU A 312 17.60 -20.21 7.84
N ILE A 313 18.80 -19.94 7.33
CA ILE A 313 19.77 -20.91 6.81
C ILE A 313 20.62 -21.44 7.96
#